data_ba38ec2c0874db022c89b4a0fa78a2bb
#
_entry.id   ba38ec2c0874db022c89b4a0fa78a2bb
#
_cell.length_a   1.000
_cell.length_b   1.000
_cell.length_c   1.000
_cell.angle_alpha   90.00
_cell.angle_beta   90.00
_cell.angle_gamma   90.00
#
_symmetry.space_group_name_H-M   'P 1'
#
loop_
_entity.id
_entity.type
_entity.pdbx_description
1 polymer ?
#
loop_
_entity_poly.entity_id
_entity_poly.type
_entity_poly.pdbx_seq_one_letter_code
_entity_poly.pdbx_strand_id
1 'polypeptide(L)'
;KSIETFGTAIAQNSKAYRVQASNINGKLNLENRFVKKGEIILALKDGENLIADFAGKVGKREIAQGVLGSESLIITLDDLKKIVIDIKVPENYVGILKTGLKAEVTSSAYKKVFKGKIETISSRIDPSTRSILSRIIVDNSNFEIIPGQLMTVKIIYDEKNQIGVPESAVTIQGNTAFVYTVNDDTA
;
A
#
# COMPACT_ATOMS: atom_id res chain seq x y z
N LYS A 1 -13.70 15.61 6.89
CA LYS A 1 -12.94 16.14 5.73
C LYS A 1 -11.85 15.17 5.35
N SER A 2 -11.54 15.08 4.08
CA SER A 2 -10.55 14.12 3.55
C SER A 2 -9.71 14.73 2.44
N ILE A 3 -8.55 14.10 2.21
CA ILE A 3 -7.66 14.36 1.08
C ILE A 3 -7.65 13.06 0.26
N GLU A 4 -7.89 13.15 -1.03
CA GLU A 4 -7.78 12.02 -1.95
C GLU A 4 -6.50 12.11 -2.77
N THR A 5 -5.79 11.00 -2.87
CA THR A 5 -4.55 10.87 -3.62
C THR A 5 -4.35 9.42 -4.09
N PHE A 6 -3.30 9.18 -4.83
CA PHE A 6 -2.95 7.85 -5.32
C PHE A 6 -1.55 7.48 -4.87
N GLY A 7 -1.31 6.19 -4.75
CA GLY A 7 0.01 5.67 -4.43
C GLY A 7 0.18 4.24 -4.93
N THR A 8 1.43 3.81 -4.96
CA THR A 8 1.76 2.43 -5.35
C THR A 8 1.98 1.59 -4.10
N ALA A 9 1.36 0.43 -4.07
CA ALA A 9 1.57 -0.55 -3.02
C ALA A 9 2.97 -1.16 -3.13
N ILE A 10 3.70 -1.24 -2.03
CA ILE A 10 5.01 -1.89 -1.93
C ILE A 10 5.03 -2.81 -0.71
N ALA A 11 5.87 -3.84 -0.75
CA ALA A 11 6.08 -4.70 0.41
C ALA A 11 6.72 -3.91 1.56
N GLN A 12 6.42 -4.24 2.81
CA GLN A 12 7.02 -3.59 3.97
C GLN A 12 8.54 -3.78 4.00
N ASN A 13 8.99 -5.01 3.74
CA ASN A 13 10.39 -5.34 3.53
C ASN A 13 10.51 -6.12 2.22
N SER A 14 11.50 -5.78 1.42
CA SER A 14 11.82 -6.48 0.18
C SER A 14 13.31 -6.64 0.05
N LYS A 15 13.76 -7.83 -0.30
CA LYS A 15 15.17 -8.12 -0.59
C LYS A 15 15.29 -8.90 -1.88
N ALA A 16 16.24 -8.47 -2.69
CA ALA A 16 16.59 -9.16 -3.94
C ALA A 16 17.93 -9.85 -3.79
N TYR A 17 17.97 -11.12 -4.13
CA TYR A 17 19.18 -11.93 -4.17
C TYR A 17 19.54 -12.20 -5.61
N ARG A 18 20.80 -11.98 -5.96
CA ARG A 18 21.32 -12.30 -7.28
C ARG A 18 22.01 -13.66 -7.24
N VAL A 19 21.60 -14.57 -8.10
CA VAL A 19 22.14 -15.92 -8.19
C VAL A 19 22.46 -16.22 -9.65
N GLN A 20 23.61 -16.87 -9.90
CA GLN A 20 23.90 -17.41 -11.23
C GLN A 20 23.10 -18.71 -11.42
N ALA A 21 22.41 -18.82 -12.56
CA ALA A 21 21.58 -19.99 -12.85
C ALA A 21 22.39 -21.29 -12.88
N SER A 22 23.65 -21.22 -13.34
CA SER A 22 24.61 -22.33 -13.36
C SER A 22 24.97 -22.85 -11.96
N ASN A 23 24.89 -22.02 -10.93
CA ASN A 23 25.21 -22.36 -9.54
C ASN A 23 24.02 -22.97 -8.75
N ILE A 24 22.86 -23.07 -9.35
CA ILE A 24 21.67 -23.60 -8.67
C ILE A 24 21.75 -25.13 -8.58
N ASN A 25 21.54 -25.66 -7.39
CA ASN A 25 21.45 -27.09 -7.14
C ASN A 25 19.96 -27.54 -7.16
N GLY A 26 19.57 -28.23 -8.23
CA GLY A 26 18.22 -28.77 -8.39
C GLY A 26 17.23 -27.89 -9.17
N LYS A 27 15.93 -28.24 -9.11
CA LYS A 27 14.89 -27.51 -9.83
C LYS A 27 14.47 -26.26 -9.07
N LEU A 28 14.40 -25.12 -9.77
CA LEU A 28 13.85 -23.87 -9.28
C LEU A 28 12.31 -24.01 -9.11
N ASN A 29 11.86 -24.36 -7.94
CA ASN A 29 10.43 -24.36 -7.60
C ASN A 29 10.17 -23.31 -6.51
N LEU A 30 10.40 -22.03 -6.88
CA LEU A 30 10.42 -20.91 -5.94
C LEU A 30 9.15 -20.06 -5.96
N GLU A 31 8.36 -20.16 -7.01
CA GLU A 31 7.22 -19.26 -7.21
C GLU A 31 6.15 -19.49 -6.17
N ASN A 32 5.70 -18.40 -5.56
CA ASN A 32 4.62 -18.34 -4.56
C ASN A 32 4.87 -19.09 -3.23
N ARG A 33 6.11 -19.50 -2.95
CA ARG A 33 6.45 -20.16 -1.69
C ARG A 33 6.59 -19.15 -0.55
N PHE A 34 5.95 -19.42 0.59
CA PHE A 34 6.22 -18.72 1.84
C PHE A 34 7.36 -19.40 2.58
N VAL A 35 8.29 -18.60 3.08
CA VAL A 35 9.41 -19.05 3.90
C VAL A 35 9.44 -18.33 5.24
N LYS A 36 9.94 -19.00 6.26
CA LYS A 36 10.22 -18.41 7.57
C LYS A 36 11.63 -17.82 7.57
N LYS A 37 11.89 -16.90 8.51
CA LYS A 37 13.24 -16.41 8.75
C LYS A 37 14.18 -17.58 9.06
N GLY A 38 15.35 -17.61 8.41
CA GLY A 38 16.36 -18.67 8.55
C GLY A 38 16.09 -19.92 7.69
N GLU A 39 14.98 -19.98 6.97
CA GLU A 39 14.67 -21.09 6.06
C GLU A 39 15.50 -20.98 4.76
N ILE A 40 15.93 -22.12 4.23
CA ILE A 40 16.67 -22.17 2.97
C ILE A 40 15.71 -21.87 1.82
N ILE A 41 15.97 -20.77 1.11
CA ILE A 41 15.26 -20.41 -0.12
C ILE A 41 15.75 -21.31 -1.26
N LEU A 42 17.07 -21.44 -1.40
CA LEU A 42 17.71 -22.16 -2.49
C LEU A 42 19.05 -22.75 -2.04
N ALA A 43 19.31 -23.99 -2.45
CA ALA A 43 20.62 -24.61 -2.30
C ALA A 43 21.49 -24.31 -3.54
N LEU A 44 22.74 -23.97 -3.31
CA LEU A 44 23.72 -23.70 -4.36
C LEU A 44 24.73 -24.87 -4.49
N LYS A 45 25.33 -25.01 -5.67
CA LYS A 45 26.29 -26.10 -5.96
C LYS A 45 27.62 -25.93 -5.24
N ASP A 46 27.97 -24.70 -4.89
CA ASP A 46 29.18 -24.38 -4.11
C ASP A 46 29.05 -24.74 -2.62
N GLY A 47 27.89 -25.25 -2.21
CA GLY A 47 27.59 -25.60 -0.83
C GLY A 47 27.05 -24.46 0.00
N GLU A 48 27.02 -23.26 -0.51
CA GLU A 48 26.31 -22.14 0.13
C GLU A 48 24.80 -22.27 -0.07
N ASN A 49 24.05 -21.89 0.95
CA ASN A 49 22.60 -21.86 0.89
C ASN A 49 22.12 -20.41 0.93
N LEU A 50 21.18 -20.09 0.06
CA LEU A 50 20.46 -18.85 0.13
C LEU A 50 19.41 -18.95 1.25
N ILE A 51 19.57 -18.15 2.30
CA ILE A 51 18.74 -18.21 3.51
C ILE A 51 17.85 -16.96 3.58
N ALA A 52 16.62 -17.14 4.03
CA ALA A 52 15.65 -16.05 4.21
C ALA A 52 16.04 -15.18 5.42
N ASP A 53 16.29 -13.88 5.20
CA ASP A 53 16.60 -12.92 6.27
C ASP A 53 15.39 -12.59 7.13
N PHE A 54 14.20 -12.71 6.58
CA PHE A 54 12.91 -12.51 7.25
C PHE A 54 11.87 -13.45 6.66
N ALA A 55 10.74 -13.58 7.33
CA ALA A 55 9.62 -14.38 6.83
C ALA A 55 8.90 -13.62 5.71
N GLY A 56 8.68 -14.30 4.57
CA GLY A 56 8.07 -13.64 3.42
C GLY A 56 7.73 -14.59 2.30
N LYS A 57 7.24 -14.01 1.23
CA LYS A 57 6.91 -14.73 -0.01
C LYS A 57 8.09 -14.62 -0.97
N VAL A 58 8.50 -15.76 -1.51
CA VAL A 58 9.57 -15.83 -2.50
C VAL A 58 8.99 -15.63 -3.88
N GLY A 59 9.61 -14.75 -4.66
CA GLY A 59 9.34 -14.51 -6.06
C GLY A 59 10.58 -14.74 -6.91
N LYS A 60 10.40 -14.85 -8.21
CA LYS A 60 11.46 -14.93 -9.20
C LYS A 60 11.32 -13.74 -10.13
N ARG A 61 12.43 -13.08 -10.42
CA ARG A 61 12.51 -12.05 -11.46
C ARG A 61 13.62 -12.42 -12.42
N GLU A 62 13.27 -12.57 -13.68
CA GLU A 62 14.26 -12.73 -14.74
C GLU A 62 14.83 -11.37 -15.13
N ILE A 63 16.15 -11.32 -15.33
CA ILE A 63 16.81 -10.12 -15.84
C ILE A 63 16.80 -10.22 -17.37
N ALA A 64 16.47 -9.12 -18.03
CA ALA A 64 16.57 -9.03 -19.47
C ALA A 64 18.00 -9.38 -19.93
N GLN A 65 18.11 -10.20 -20.96
CA GLN A 65 19.38 -10.57 -21.55
C GLN A 65 20.20 -9.32 -21.91
N GLY A 66 21.49 -9.33 -21.58
CA GLY A 66 22.44 -8.27 -21.95
C GLY A 66 22.76 -7.26 -20.85
N VAL A 67 22.00 -7.18 -19.75
CA VAL A 67 22.25 -6.19 -18.69
C VAL A 67 23.26 -6.69 -17.64
N LEU A 68 23.35 -7.99 -17.36
CA LEU A 68 24.18 -8.56 -16.28
C LEU A 68 24.79 -9.94 -16.61
N GLY A 69 24.88 -10.31 -17.88
CA GLY A 69 25.26 -11.67 -18.30
C GLY A 69 24.03 -12.58 -18.39
N SER A 70 24.02 -13.45 -19.37
CA SER A 70 22.85 -14.22 -19.83
C SER A 70 22.31 -15.28 -18.85
N GLU A 71 22.86 -15.40 -17.65
CA GLU A 71 22.54 -16.49 -16.72
C GLU A 71 22.24 -16.03 -15.28
N SER A 72 22.03 -14.74 -15.05
CA SER A 72 21.72 -14.25 -13.71
C SER A 72 20.23 -14.23 -13.45
N LEU A 73 19.83 -14.75 -12.29
CA LEU A 73 18.46 -14.71 -11.76
C LEU A 73 18.38 -13.76 -10.56
N ILE A 74 17.31 -13.02 -10.48
CA ILE A 74 16.96 -12.30 -9.25
C ILE A 74 15.83 -13.07 -8.56
N ILE A 75 16.10 -13.47 -7.32
CA ILE A 75 15.11 -14.02 -6.41
C ILE A 75 14.71 -12.91 -5.46
N THR A 76 13.43 -12.67 -5.31
CA THR A 76 12.90 -11.67 -4.38
C THR A 76 12.30 -12.36 -3.16
N LEU A 77 12.47 -11.74 -2.00
CA LEU A 77 11.80 -12.11 -0.77
C LEU A 77 11.05 -10.88 -0.28
N ASP A 78 9.72 -10.98 -0.21
CA ASP A 78 8.84 -9.89 0.11
C ASP A 78 8.00 -10.19 1.36
N ASP A 79 8.07 -9.31 2.38
CA ASP A 79 7.16 -9.36 3.53
C ASP A 79 5.84 -8.68 3.12
N LEU A 80 4.83 -9.50 2.87
CA LEU A 80 3.53 -9.05 2.38
C LEU A 80 2.47 -8.93 3.49
N LYS A 81 2.79 -9.22 4.75
CA LYS A 81 1.81 -9.11 5.85
C LYS A 81 1.31 -7.70 6.07
N LYS A 82 2.16 -6.73 5.78
CA LYS A 82 1.81 -5.33 5.73
C LYS A 82 2.24 -4.76 4.39
N ILE A 83 1.40 -3.91 3.85
CA ILE A 83 1.71 -3.16 2.64
C ILE A 83 1.92 -1.72 3.02
N VAL A 84 2.91 -1.15 2.39
CA VAL A 84 3.23 0.27 2.48
C VAL A 84 2.79 0.92 1.18
N ILE A 85 2.17 2.10 1.27
CA ILE A 85 1.74 2.87 0.11
C ILE A 85 2.41 4.23 0.19
N ASP A 86 3.30 4.49 -0.74
CA ASP A 86 3.94 5.79 -0.88
C ASP A 86 3.03 6.71 -1.69
N ILE A 87 2.64 7.82 -1.06
CA ILE A 87 1.73 8.82 -1.62
C ILE A 87 2.39 10.18 -1.66
N LYS A 88 1.98 11.01 -2.63
CA LYS A 88 2.35 12.42 -2.69
C LYS A 88 1.15 13.27 -2.28
N VAL A 89 1.34 14.06 -1.22
CA VAL A 89 0.31 14.96 -0.69
C VAL A 89 0.70 16.41 -1.06
N PRO A 90 -0.20 17.20 -1.68
CA PRO A 90 0.08 18.58 -2.03
C PRO A 90 0.47 19.43 -0.83
N GLU A 91 1.38 20.41 -1.03
CA GLU A 91 1.97 21.22 0.05
C GLU A 91 0.95 22.03 0.86
N ASN A 92 -0.20 22.40 0.25
CA ASN A 92 -1.26 23.13 0.93
C ASN A 92 -1.92 22.33 2.09
N TYR A 93 -1.70 21.04 2.16
CA TYR A 93 -2.19 20.16 3.24
C TYR A 93 -1.16 19.86 4.32
N VAL A 94 0.09 20.36 4.18
CA VAL A 94 1.18 20.06 5.12
C VAL A 94 0.82 20.42 6.56
N GLY A 95 0.12 21.55 6.77
CA GLY A 95 -0.26 22.02 8.11
C GLY A 95 -1.23 21.13 8.87
N ILE A 96 -1.97 20.26 8.16
CA ILE A 96 -2.92 19.32 8.76
C ILE A 96 -2.46 17.87 8.72
N LEU A 97 -1.39 17.59 7.96
CA LEU A 97 -0.85 16.26 7.81
C LEU A 97 -0.09 15.84 9.08
N LYS A 98 -0.49 14.71 9.68
CA LYS A 98 0.12 14.15 10.89
C LYS A 98 0.24 12.65 10.80
N THR A 99 1.26 12.08 11.44
CA THR A 99 1.36 10.63 11.63
C THR A 99 0.18 10.13 12.45
N GLY A 100 -0.30 8.93 12.13
CA GLY A 100 -1.47 8.34 12.78
C GLY A 100 -2.82 8.72 12.17
N LEU A 101 -2.90 9.69 11.25
CA LEU A 101 -4.15 9.97 10.54
C LEU A 101 -4.65 8.71 9.83
N LYS A 102 -5.95 8.46 9.97
CA LYS A 102 -6.61 7.32 9.33
C LYS A 102 -6.63 7.49 7.82
N ALA A 103 -6.47 6.40 7.12
CA ALA A 103 -6.58 6.35 5.68
C ALA A 103 -7.49 5.18 5.26
N GLU A 104 -8.38 5.45 4.32
CA GLU A 104 -9.14 4.45 3.58
C GLU A 104 -8.43 4.23 2.26
N VAL A 105 -8.16 2.98 1.95
CA VAL A 105 -7.40 2.57 0.77
C VAL A 105 -8.27 1.64 -0.07
N THR A 106 -8.40 1.96 -1.35
CA THR A 106 -9.17 1.17 -2.31
C THR A 106 -8.35 0.90 -3.55
N SER A 107 -8.72 -0.15 -4.28
CA SER A 107 -8.14 -0.50 -5.58
C SER A 107 -9.26 -0.80 -6.55
N SER A 108 -9.05 -0.52 -7.83
CA SER A 108 -9.99 -0.91 -8.89
C SER A 108 -10.17 -2.43 -9.00
N ALA A 109 -9.22 -3.21 -8.51
CA ALA A 109 -9.28 -4.67 -8.52
C ALA A 109 -10.21 -5.26 -7.45
N TYR A 110 -10.52 -4.52 -6.39
CA TYR A 110 -11.29 -5.03 -5.25
C TYR A 110 -12.38 -4.05 -4.84
N LYS A 111 -13.61 -4.54 -4.66
CA LYS A 111 -14.72 -3.78 -4.08
C LYS A 111 -14.64 -3.72 -2.55
N LYS A 112 -13.45 -3.46 -2.01
CA LYS A 112 -13.17 -3.50 -0.58
C LYS A 112 -12.37 -2.27 -0.17
N VAL A 113 -12.68 -1.74 1.00
CA VAL A 113 -11.91 -0.67 1.63
C VAL A 113 -10.94 -1.30 2.64
N PHE A 114 -9.66 -1.06 2.44
CA PHE A 114 -8.61 -1.41 3.38
C PHE A 114 -8.36 -0.23 4.30
N LYS A 115 -8.22 -0.50 5.60
CA LYS A 115 -7.93 0.54 6.60
C LYS A 115 -6.44 0.66 6.79
N GLY A 116 -5.95 1.88 6.71
CA GLY A 116 -4.55 2.23 6.94
C GLY A 116 -4.40 3.45 7.82
N LYS A 117 -3.16 3.82 8.07
CA LYS A 117 -2.80 5.07 8.77
C LYS A 117 -1.51 5.62 8.20
N ILE A 118 -1.32 6.94 8.31
CA ILE A 118 -0.04 7.58 8.00
C ILE A 118 1.01 7.10 9.01
N GLU A 119 2.06 6.46 8.50
CA GLU A 119 3.18 5.98 9.30
C GLU A 119 4.30 7.01 9.35
N THR A 120 4.69 7.54 8.19
CA THR A 120 5.76 8.53 8.08
C THR A 120 5.40 9.64 7.11
N ILE A 121 5.98 10.81 7.37
CA ILE A 121 5.88 12.00 6.53
C ILE A 121 7.30 12.47 6.29
N SER A 122 7.67 12.76 5.04
CA SER A 122 8.98 13.31 4.70
C SER A 122 9.21 14.64 5.41
N SER A 123 10.47 14.94 5.71
CA SER A 123 10.86 16.24 6.26
C SER A 123 11.01 17.32 5.19
N ARG A 124 10.84 16.99 3.91
CA ARG A 124 11.05 17.90 2.79
C ARG A 124 9.91 17.82 1.78
N ILE A 125 9.56 18.98 1.24
CA ILE A 125 8.67 19.11 0.08
C ILE A 125 9.53 18.98 -1.17
N ASP A 126 9.04 18.23 -2.14
CA ASP A 126 9.61 18.17 -3.48
C ASP A 126 9.23 19.46 -4.24
N PRO A 127 10.19 20.32 -4.58
CA PRO A 127 9.88 21.60 -5.22
C PRO A 127 9.38 21.45 -6.66
N SER A 128 9.67 20.34 -7.31
CA SER A 128 9.24 20.08 -8.69
C SER A 128 7.77 19.70 -8.77
N THR A 129 7.28 18.95 -7.79
CA THR A 129 5.90 18.47 -7.74
C THR A 129 5.03 19.21 -6.73
N ARG A 130 5.61 20.12 -5.92
CA ARG A 130 4.94 20.83 -4.83
C ARG A 130 4.17 19.90 -3.92
N SER A 131 4.80 18.77 -3.56
CA SER A 131 4.19 17.74 -2.73
C SER A 131 5.15 17.20 -1.68
N ILE A 132 4.59 16.65 -0.62
CA ILE A 132 5.31 15.94 0.43
C ILE A 132 5.07 14.45 0.31
N LEU A 133 6.15 13.67 0.33
CA LEU A 133 6.07 12.22 0.35
C LEU A 133 5.57 11.77 1.72
N SER A 134 4.54 10.96 1.74
CA SER A 134 4.00 10.35 2.94
C SER A 134 3.78 8.87 2.72
N ARG A 135 3.92 8.10 3.78
CA ARG A 135 3.81 6.65 3.74
C ARG A 135 2.64 6.20 4.57
N ILE A 136 1.78 5.38 3.98
CA ILE A 136 0.65 4.74 4.64
C ILE A 136 0.97 3.27 4.84
N ILE A 137 0.69 2.77 6.03
CA ILE A 137 0.76 1.34 6.33
C ILE A 137 -0.63 0.75 6.40
N VAL A 138 -0.80 -0.40 5.75
CA VAL A 138 -2.06 -1.15 5.65
C VAL A 138 -1.81 -2.59 6.07
N ASP A 139 -2.69 -3.15 6.89
CA ASP A 139 -2.66 -4.59 7.19
C ASP A 139 -3.09 -5.39 5.95
N ASN A 140 -2.29 -6.40 5.61
CA ASN A 140 -2.52 -7.28 4.47
C ASN A 140 -2.40 -8.75 4.86
N SER A 141 -2.88 -9.09 6.06
CA SER A 141 -2.77 -10.45 6.60
C SER A 141 -3.42 -11.52 5.70
N ASN A 142 -4.36 -11.13 4.86
CA ASN A 142 -5.00 -12.00 3.86
C ASN A 142 -4.27 -12.03 2.51
N PHE A 143 -3.16 -11.29 2.36
CA PHE A 143 -2.36 -11.23 1.13
C PHE A 143 -3.16 -10.79 -0.13
N GLU A 144 -4.18 -9.96 0.06
CA GLU A 144 -5.05 -9.47 -1.03
C GLU A 144 -4.37 -8.37 -1.86
N ILE A 145 -3.63 -7.47 -1.20
CA ILE A 145 -2.91 -6.40 -1.89
C ILE A 145 -1.56 -6.94 -2.37
N ILE A 146 -1.31 -6.79 -3.66
CA ILE A 146 -0.07 -7.21 -4.30
C ILE A 146 0.83 -5.99 -4.54
N PRO A 147 2.13 -6.05 -4.22
CA PRO A 147 3.06 -4.98 -4.56
C PRO A 147 3.02 -4.62 -6.05
N GLY A 148 3.10 -3.33 -6.34
CA GLY A 148 2.96 -2.79 -7.69
C GLY A 148 1.54 -2.31 -8.04
N GLN A 149 0.52 -2.65 -7.25
CA GLN A 149 -0.84 -2.16 -7.48
C GLN A 149 -0.96 -0.65 -7.23
N LEU A 150 -1.72 0.03 -8.11
CA LEU A 150 -2.14 1.40 -7.89
C LEU A 150 -3.32 1.40 -6.90
N MET A 151 -3.17 2.20 -5.86
CA MET A 151 -4.16 2.34 -4.79
C MET A 151 -4.68 3.76 -4.74
N THR A 152 -5.99 3.91 -4.59
CA THR A 152 -6.61 5.19 -4.25
C THR A 152 -6.64 5.32 -2.73
N VAL A 153 -6.18 6.45 -2.23
CA VAL A 153 -6.04 6.71 -0.80
C VAL A 153 -6.83 7.94 -0.41
N LYS A 154 -7.68 7.78 0.59
CA LYS A 154 -8.46 8.86 1.21
C LYS A 154 -7.99 9.04 2.65
N ILE A 155 -7.25 10.11 2.90
CA ILE A 155 -6.75 10.48 4.23
C ILE A 155 -7.84 11.27 4.95
N ILE A 156 -8.22 10.85 6.14
CA ILE A 156 -9.26 11.49 6.96
C ILE A 156 -8.57 12.37 8.01
N TYR A 157 -8.74 13.68 7.92
CA TYR A 157 -8.09 14.63 8.82
C TYR A 157 -9.05 15.39 9.74
N ASP A 158 -10.35 15.35 9.48
CA ASP A 158 -11.38 16.00 10.30
C ASP A 158 -12.62 15.09 10.35
N GLU A 159 -12.75 14.33 11.44
CA GLU A 159 -13.94 13.55 11.74
C GLU A 159 -14.81 14.33 12.73
N LYS A 160 -15.99 14.77 12.29
CA LYS A 160 -16.99 15.37 13.14
C LYS A 160 -18.28 14.56 13.08
N ASN A 161 -18.78 14.18 14.22
CA ASN A 161 -20.13 13.65 14.31
C ASN A 161 -21.09 14.82 14.16
N GLN A 162 -21.76 14.90 13.04
CA GLN A 162 -22.79 15.90 12.76
C GLN A 162 -24.08 15.17 12.43
N ILE A 163 -25.18 15.74 12.90
CA ILE A 163 -26.50 15.30 12.47
C ILE A 163 -26.62 15.69 10.99
N GLY A 164 -26.78 14.70 10.13
CA GLY A 164 -27.01 14.89 8.70
C GLY A 164 -28.41 14.43 8.33
N VAL A 165 -29.01 15.12 7.40
CA VAL A 165 -30.23 14.68 6.76
C VAL A 165 -29.97 14.31 5.32
N PRO A 166 -30.67 13.33 4.73
CA PRO A 166 -30.59 13.04 3.31
C PRO A 166 -30.88 14.29 2.47
N GLU A 167 -30.17 14.49 1.39
CA GLU A 167 -30.37 15.63 0.48
C GLU A 167 -31.84 15.72 -0.01
N SER A 168 -32.47 14.56 -0.21
CA SER A 168 -33.88 14.44 -0.57
C SER A 168 -34.89 14.98 0.48
N ALA A 169 -34.43 15.15 1.74
CA ALA A 169 -35.24 15.71 2.82
C ALA A 169 -35.12 17.24 2.93
N VAL A 170 -34.24 17.85 2.12
CA VAL A 170 -34.01 19.29 2.13
C VAL A 170 -34.92 19.97 1.09
N THR A 171 -35.76 20.87 1.51
CA THR A 171 -36.58 21.72 0.63
C THR A 171 -35.96 23.11 0.57
N ILE A 172 -35.67 23.59 -0.66
CA ILE A 172 -35.11 24.94 -0.86
C ILE A 172 -36.24 25.89 -1.30
N GLN A 173 -36.42 26.97 -0.57
CA GLN A 173 -37.35 28.06 -0.95
C GLN A 173 -36.55 29.38 -1.00
N GLY A 174 -36.32 29.89 -2.20
CA GLY A 174 -35.46 31.05 -2.40
C GLY A 174 -34.00 30.77 -1.94
N ASN A 175 -33.49 31.53 -0.99
CA ASN A 175 -32.13 31.36 -0.43
C ASN A 175 -32.13 30.59 0.91
N THR A 176 -33.25 29.98 1.32
CA THR A 176 -33.35 29.27 2.60
C THR A 176 -33.63 27.81 2.38
N ALA A 177 -32.89 26.97 3.12
CA ALA A 177 -33.10 25.53 3.15
C ALA A 177 -33.85 25.11 4.40
N PHE A 178 -34.88 24.28 4.24
CA PHE A 178 -35.72 23.76 5.30
C PHE A 178 -35.67 22.24 5.33
N VAL A 179 -35.83 21.71 6.55
CA VAL A 179 -36.09 20.29 6.79
C VAL A 179 -37.33 20.20 7.67
N TYR A 180 -38.29 19.41 7.25
CA TYR A 180 -39.49 19.16 8.01
C TYR A 180 -39.28 17.97 8.95
N THR A 181 -39.66 18.11 10.20
CA THR A 181 -39.71 17.01 11.17
C THR A 181 -41.15 16.76 11.53
N VAL A 182 -41.56 15.49 11.58
CA VAL A 182 -42.90 15.10 12.03
C VAL A 182 -42.81 14.78 13.52
N ASN A 183 -43.61 15.49 14.32
CA ASN A 183 -43.76 15.23 15.74
C ASN A 183 -45.24 14.86 15.97
N ASP A 184 -45.50 13.68 16.52
CA ASP A 184 -46.85 13.20 16.85
C ASP A 184 -47.86 13.31 15.67
N ASP A 185 -47.52 12.83 14.48
CA ASP A 185 -48.31 12.87 13.26
C ASP A 185 -48.73 14.29 12.77
N THR A 186 -48.09 15.33 13.28
CA THR A 186 -48.22 16.71 12.78
C THR A 186 -46.91 17.20 12.19
N ALA A 187 -46.98 17.77 10.98
CA ALA A 187 -45.84 18.35 10.28
C ALA A 187 -45.60 19.81 10.69
#